data_c2e6543de6c124da7838b25e757ff625
#
_entry.id   c2e6543de6c124da7838b25e757ff625
#
_cell.length_a   1.000
_cell.length_b   1.000
_cell.length_c   1.000
_cell.angle_alpha   90.00
_cell.angle_beta   90.00
_cell.angle_gamma   90.00
#
_symmetry.space_group_name_H-M   'P 1'
#
loop_
_entity.id
_entity.type
_entity.pdbx_description
1 polymer ?
#
loop_
_entity_poly.entity_id
_entity_poly.type
_entity_poly.pdbx_seq_one_letter_code
_entity_poly.pdbx_strand_id
1 'polypeptide(L)'
;MKLLGSNTSPYVRKVRLALLEKNIPHEYVVDPPTEPGSLVLQVNPLGRIPALILDDGFCIFDSPVITEYVDTLNDAPILIPRDDPAAKLRVKRWEALADGIMDSAIIVRNEVLRPLEKQQASTIAMHETAVSKALQYASELLGQKRWCEGNVLTLADLALVSALLYLDLRFAQRDWRSTHPNLKEFFVRASSRRSVITATTI
;
A
#
# COMPACT_ATOMS: atom_id res chain seq x y z
N MET A 1 -8.13 -9.08 -16.94
CA MET A 1 -8.04 -7.81 -16.18
C MET A 1 -6.68 -7.18 -16.39
N LYS A 2 -6.62 -5.84 -16.40
CA LYS A 2 -5.39 -5.06 -16.60
C LYS A 2 -5.21 -4.04 -15.47
N LEU A 3 -4.10 -4.15 -14.72
CA LEU A 3 -3.76 -3.21 -13.66
C LEU A 3 -2.82 -2.13 -14.20
N LEU A 4 -3.26 -0.88 -14.19
CA LEU A 4 -2.46 0.28 -14.55
C LEU A 4 -1.78 0.84 -13.30
N GLY A 5 -0.49 1.17 -13.42
CA GLY A 5 0.25 1.65 -12.28
C GLY A 5 1.67 2.11 -12.55
N SER A 6 2.43 2.27 -11.47
CA SER A 6 3.87 2.50 -11.52
C SER A 6 4.59 1.65 -10.48
N ASN A 7 5.82 1.26 -10.76
CA ASN A 7 6.61 0.39 -9.89
C ASN A 7 6.92 1.01 -8.52
N THR A 8 6.91 2.34 -8.45
CA THR A 8 7.21 3.07 -7.21
C THR A 8 5.99 3.43 -6.38
N SER A 9 4.77 3.25 -6.92
CA SER A 9 3.54 3.56 -6.18
C SER A 9 3.27 2.52 -5.09
N PRO A 10 3.13 2.93 -3.83
CA PRO A 10 2.84 2.00 -2.74
C PRO A 10 1.40 1.45 -2.82
N TYR A 11 0.45 2.23 -3.33
CA TYR A 11 -0.92 1.79 -3.53
C TYR A 11 -1.04 0.75 -4.64
N VAL A 12 -0.30 0.93 -5.74
CA VAL A 12 -0.19 -0.09 -6.80
C VAL A 12 0.42 -1.36 -6.24
N ARG A 13 1.46 -1.24 -5.41
CA ARG A 13 2.09 -2.39 -4.74
C ARG A 13 1.08 -3.14 -3.86
N LYS A 14 0.28 -2.45 -3.05
CA LYS A 14 -0.77 -3.06 -2.23
C LYS A 14 -1.72 -3.92 -3.09
N VAL A 15 -2.21 -3.39 -4.21
CA VAL A 15 -3.07 -4.11 -5.15
C VAL A 15 -2.35 -5.30 -5.79
N ARG A 16 -1.12 -5.13 -6.26
CA ARG A 16 -0.30 -6.23 -6.81
C ARG A 16 -0.12 -7.35 -5.80
N LEU A 17 0.14 -7.01 -4.53
CA LEU A 17 0.26 -8.02 -3.47
C LEU A 17 -1.04 -8.80 -3.29
N ALA A 18 -2.18 -8.14 -3.27
CA ALA A 18 -3.48 -8.81 -3.15
C ALA A 18 -3.73 -9.77 -4.33
N LEU A 19 -3.49 -9.32 -5.56
CA LEU A 19 -3.63 -10.15 -6.78
C LEU A 19 -2.69 -11.36 -6.74
N LEU A 20 -1.43 -11.18 -6.33
CA LEU A 20 -0.44 -12.24 -6.24
C LEU A 20 -0.74 -13.25 -5.12
N GLU A 21 -1.17 -12.80 -3.94
CA GLU A 21 -1.54 -13.70 -2.83
C GLU A 21 -2.77 -14.54 -3.18
N LYS A 22 -3.70 -13.98 -3.92
CA LYS A 22 -4.88 -14.69 -4.39
C LYS A 22 -4.67 -15.47 -5.69
N ASN A 23 -3.45 -15.42 -6.26
CA ASN A 23 -3.13 -16.04 -7.55
C ASN A 23 -4.10 -15.64 -8.68
N ILE A 24 -4.52 -14.37 -8.72
CA ILE A 24 -5.42 -13.85 -9.76
C ILE A 24 -4.59 -13.44 -10.97
N PRO A 25 -4.83 -14.07 -12.16
CA PRO A 25 -4.16 -13.68 -13.39
C PRO A 25 -4.50 -12.23 -13.79
N HIS A 26 -3.50 -11.43 -14.10
CA HIS A 26 -3.67 -10.06 -14.54
C HIS A 26 -2.49 -9.61 -15.39
N GLU A 27 -2.75 -8.68 -16.30
CA GLU A 27 -1.73 -7.92 -17.00
C GLU A 27 -1.35 -6.71 -16.11
N TYR A 28 -0.06 -6.52 -15.87
CA TYR A 28 0.44 -5.31 -15.20
C TYR A 28 1.06 -4.37 -16.23
N VAL A 29 0.53 -3.16 -16.32
CA VAL A 29 0.99 -2.13 -17.27
C VAL A 29 1.55 -0.94 -16.49
N VAL A 30 2.80 -0.61 -16.75
CA VAL A 30 3.42 0.61 -16.24
C VAL A 30 2.89 1.78 -17.05
N ASP A 31 2.00 2.55 -16.44
CA ASP A 31 1.28 3.67 -17.07
C ASP A 31 1.13 4.82 -16.08
N PRO A 32 2.23 5.56 -15.79
CA PRO A 32 2.18 6.66 -14.84
C PRO A 32 1.35 7.82 -15.43
N PRO A 33 0.48 8.46 -14.64
CA PRO A 33 -0.40 9.54 -15.13
C PRO A 33 0.34 10.82 -15.53
N THR A 34 1.65 10.89 -15.30
CA THR A 34 2.51 11.99 -15.74
C THR A 34 2.96 11.88 -17.19
N GLU A 35 2.78 10.71 -17.80
CA GLU A 35 3.17 10.48 -19.20
C GLU A 35 2.08 10.97 -20.16
N PRO A 36 2.46 11.67 -21.24
CA PRO A 36 1.51 12.05 -22.27
C PRO A 36 0.83 10.82 -22.90
N GLY A 37 -0.49 10.83 -22.96
CA GLY A 37 -1.26 9.71 -23.54
C GLY A 37 -1.51 8.55 -22.57
N SER A 38 -1.16 8.68 -21.29
CA SER A 38 -1.46 7.69 -20.26
C SER A 38 -2.92 7.23 -20.33
N LEU A 39 -3.13 5.92 -20.36
CA LEU A 39 -4.46 5.30 -20.36
C LEU A 39 -5.20 5.59 -19.05
N VAL A 40 -4.47 5.72 -17.94
CA VAL A 40 -5.06 6.12 -16.64
C VAL A 40 -5.89 7.37 -16.77
N LEU A 41 -5.43 8.39 -17.51
CA LEU A 41 -6.15 9.67 -17.68
C LEU A 41 -7.45 9.52 -18.48
N GLN A 42 -7.59 8.43 -19.23
CA GLN A 42 -8.80 8.14 -20.03
C GLN A 42 -9.83 7.35 -19.23
N VAL A 43 -9.38 6.50 -18.29
CA VAL A 43 -10.26 5.56 -17.58
C VAL A 43 -10.53 5.94 -16.12
N ASN A 44 -9.68 6.78 -15.51
CA ASN A 44 -9.85 7.27 -14.15
C ASN A 44 -9.90 8.80 -14.14
N PRO A 45 -11.06 9.41 -13.90
CA PRO A 45 -11.21 10.87 -13.91
C PRO A 45 -10.37 11.60 -12.85
N LEU A 46 -9.87 10.85 -11.82
CA LEU A 46 -8.99 11.42 -10.79
C LEU A 46 -7.53 11.46 -11.25
N GLY A 47 -7.18 10.85 -12.41
CA GLY A 47 -5.81 10.77 -12.91
C GLY A 47 -4.85 10.11 -11.92
N ARG A 48 -5.30 9.09 -11.19
CA ARG A 48 -4.54 8.41 -10.14
C ARG A 48 -4.39 6.92 -10.40
N ILE A 49 -3.28 6.37 -9.95
CA ILE A 49 -2.98 4.94 -9.92
C ILE A 49 -3.03 4.42 -8.48
N PRO A 50 -3.45 3.14 -8.30
CA PRO A 50 -3.81 2.13 -9.30
C PRO A 50 -5.18 2.36 -9.95
N ALA A 51 -5.33 1.84 -11.18
CA ALA A 51 -6.63 1.65 -11.83
C ALA A 51 -6.68 0.22 -12.38
N LEU A 52 -7.76 -0.50 -12.12
CA LEU A 52 -7.97 -1.88 -12.58
C LEU A 52 -9.06 -1.92 -13.63
N ILE A 53 -8.69 -2.24 -14.87
CA ILE A 53 -9.63 -2.42 -15.99
C ILE A 53 -10.04 -3.89 -16.04
N LEU A 54 -11.34 -4.15 -15.95
CA LEU A 54 -11.91 -5.49 -16.10
C LEU A 54 -12.03 -5.90 -17.57
N ASP A 55 -12.38 -7.16 -17.83
CA ASP A 55 -12.45 -7.70 -19.21
C ASP A 55 -13.62 -7.11 -20.01
N ASP A 56 -14.64 -6.59 -19.33
CA ASP A 56 -15.77 -5.85 -19.94
C ASP A 56 -15.47 -4.35 -20.16
N GLY A 57 -14.27 -3.88 -19.77
CA GLY A 57 -13.86 -2.50 -19.88
C GLY A 57 -14.22 -1.62 -18.67
N PHE A 58 -14.93 -2.14 -17.67
CA PHE A 58 -15.21 -1.38 -16.44
C PHE A 58 -13.92 -1.11 -15.67
N CYS A 59 -13.72 0.14 -15.25
CA CYS A 59 -12.53 0.55 -14.49
C CYS A 59 -12.84 0.77 -13.01
N ILE A 60 -12.09 0.08 -12.16
CA ILE A 60 -12.18 0.19 -10.70
C ILE A 60 -11.01 1.02 -10.18
N PHE A 61 -11.28 1.96 -9.29
CA PHE A 61 -10.36 2.76 -8.49
C PHE A 61 -11.07 3.18 -7.19
N ASP A 62 -10.43 3.50 -6.04
CA ASP A 62 -9.00 3.47 -5.81
C ASP A 62 -8.51 2.13 -5.22
N SER A 63 -7.30 2.10 -4.64
CA SER A 63 -6.71 0.85 -4.15
C SER A 63 -7.55 0.11 -3.10
N PRO A 64 -8.25 0.75 -2.12
CA PRO A 64 -9.16 0.08 -1.21
C PRO A 64 -10.33 -0.63 -1.92
N VAL A 65 -10.92 0.00 -2.93
CA VAL A 65 -12.02 -0.58 -3.72
C VAL A 65 -11.51 -1.75 -4.54
N ILE A 66 -10.34 -1.59 -5.18
CA ILE A 66 -9.74 -2.66 -5.97
C ILE A 66 -9.40 -3.87 -5.09
N THR A 67 -8.80 -3.68 -3.91
CA THR A 67 -8.44 -4.79 -3.03
C THR A 67 -9.67 -5.52 -2.48
N GLU A 68 -10.75 -4.79 -2.20
CA GLU A 68 -12.02 -5.39 -1.78
C GLU A 68 -12.63 -6.21 -2.92
N TYR A 69 -12.64 -5.70 -4.14
CA TYR A 69 -13.08 -6.46 -5.32
C TYR A 69 -12.22 -7.71 -5.55
N VAL A 70 -10.89 -7.57 -5.54
CA VAL A 70 -9.95 -8.68 -5.72
C VAL A 70 -10.19 -9.79 -4.70
N ASP A 71 -10.51 -9.44 -3.45
CA ASP A 71 -10.79 -10.44 -2.41
C ASP A 71 -12.05 -11.26 -2.69
N THR A 72 -12.99 -10.75 -3.48
CA THR A 72 -14.22 -11.49 -3.85
C THR A 72 -14.04 -12.49 -4.98
N LEU A 73 -12.94 -12.43 -5.75
CA LEU A 73 -12.76 -13.21 -6.98
C LEU A 73 -12.54 -14.72 -6.75
N ASN A 74 -12.12 -15.12 -5.55
CA ASN A 74 -12.02 -16.51 -5.12
C ASN A 74 -12.11 -16.65 -3.60
N ASP A 75 -12.20 -17.88 -3.11
CA ASP A 75 -12.45 -18.17 -1.69
C ASP A 75 -11.19 -18.34 -0.86
N ALA A 76 -10.00 -18.39 -1.45
CA ALA A 76 -8.75 -18.57 -0.71
C ALA A 76 -7.54 -17.95 -1.41
N PRO A 77 -6.66 -17.29 -0.65
CA PRO A 77 -6.83 -16.90 0.76
C PRO A 77 -7.87 -15.80 0.92
N ILE A 78 -8.58 -15.77 2.05
CA ILE A 78 -9.45 -14.66 2.43
C ILE A 78 -8.56 -13.56 3.01
N LEU A 79 -8.49 -12.42 2.33
CA LEU A 79 -7.70 -11.27 2.78
C LEU A 79 -8.51 -10.31 3.66
N ILE A 80 -9.83 -10.29 3.47
CA ILE A 80 -10.77 -9.47 4.23
C ILE A 80 -11.84 -10.39 4.82
N PRO A 81 -11.95 -10.52 6.15
CA PRO A 81 -12.96 -11.36 6.79
C PRO A 81 -14.38 -11.04 6.30
N ARG A 82 -15.13 -12.08 5.88
CA ARG A 82 -16.48 -11.91 5.29
C ARG A 82 -17.59 -12.08 6.33
N ASP A 83 -17.42 -13.03 7.25
CA ASP A 83 -18.46 -13.45 8.19
C ASP A 83 -18.29 -12.86 9.60
N ASP A 84 -17.25 -12.06 9.83
CA ASP A 84 -16.99 -11.33 11.08
C ASP A 84 -16.83 -9.83 10.81
N PRO A 85 -17.89 -9.02 10.97
CA PRO A 85 -17.85 -7.58 10.77
C PRO A 85 -16.82 -6.86 11.65
N ALA A 86 -16.57 -7.36 12.86
CA ALA A 86 -15.59 -6.76 13.77
C ALA A 86 -14.15 -7.06 13.28
N ALA A 87 -13.89 -8.27 12.80
CA ALA A 87 -12.60 -8.59 12.17
C ALA A 87 -12.39 -7.81 10.86
N LYS A 88 -13.42 -7.71 10.01
CA LYS A 88 -13.39 -6.86 8.81
C LYS A 88 -13.02 -5.41 9.16
N LEU A 89 -13.68 -4.85 10.18
CA LEU A 89 -13.40 -3.48 10.63
C LEU A 89 -11.95 -3.31 11.08
N ARG A 90 -11.39 -4.27 11.82
CA ARG A 90 -9.98 -4.21 12.25
C ARG A 90 -9.02 -4.25 11.07
N VAL A 91 -9.23 -5.14 10.09
CA VAL A 91 -8.43 -5.23 8.86
C VAL A 91 -8.51 -3.92 8.07
N LYS A 92 -9.69 -3.36 7.88
CA LYS A 92 -9.89 -2.09 7.15
C LYS A 92 -9.29 -0.89 7.89
N ARG A 93 -9.29 -0.89 9.22
CA ARG A 93 -8.60 0.13 10.02
C ARG A 93 -7.08 0.08 9.83
N TRP A 94 -6.50 -1.12 9.74
CA TRP A 94 -5.08 -1.28 9.40
C TRP A 94 -4.77 -0.77 8.00
N GLU A 95 -5.62 -1.08 7.02
CA GLU A 95 -5.48 -0.54 5.66
C GLU A 95 -5.48 0.99 5.68
N ALA A 96 -6.46 1.60 6.36
CA ALA A 96 -6.54 3.06 6.47
C ALA A 96 -5.31 3.67 7.16
N LEU A 97 -4.77 3.01 8.20
CA LEU A 97 -3.54 3.44 8.87
C LEU A 97 -2.34 3.41 7.92
N ALA A 98 -2.17 2.32 7.18
CA ALA A 98 -1.09 2.15 6.22
C ALA A 98 -1.21 3.14 5.05
N ASP A 99 -2.42 3.36 4.54
CA ASP A 99 -2.70 4.36 3.49
C ASP A 99 -2.35 5.77 4.00
N GLY A 100 -2.72 6.10 5.25
CA GLY A 100 -2.35 7.38 5.87
C GLY A 100 -0.83 7.59 6.06
N ILE A 101 -0.07 6.51 6.31
CA ILE A 101 1.41 6.57 6.30
C ILE A 101 1.90 6.89 4.89
N MET A 102 1.36 6.21 3.87
CA MET A 102 1.74 6.42 2.48
C MET A 102 1.38 7.81 1.99
N ASP A 103 0.18 8.31 2.31
CA ASP A 103 -0.28 9.67 1.98
C ASP A 103 0.68 10.72 2.54
N SER A 104 0.96 10.63 3.84
CA SER A 104 1.87 11.57 4.51
C SER A 104 3.29 11.51 3.93
N ALA A 105 3.80 10.30 3.67
CA ALA A 105 5.11 10.12 3.06
C ALA A 105 5.19 10.70 1.64
N ILE A 106 4.12 10.56 0.83
CA ILE A 106 4.04 11.14 -0.52
C ILE A 106 4.03 12.67 -0.44
N ILE A 107 3.29 13.27 0.49
CA ILE A 107 3.27 14.71 0.68
C ILE A 107 4.67 15.22 1.04
N VAL A 108 5.35 14.58 2.00
CA VAL A 108 6.73 14.94 2.36
C VAL A 108 7.66 14.85 1.14
N ARG A 109 7.60 13.73 0.40
CA ARG A 109 8.40 13.53 -0.81
C ARG A 109 8.16 14.64 -1.83
N ASN A 110 6.91 14.93 -2.12
CA ASN A 110 6.55 15.93 -3.13
C ASN A 110 7.01 17.33 -2.70
N GLU A 111 6.91 17.65 -1.41
CA GLU A 111 7.35 18.93 -0.89
C GLU A 111 8.89 19.06 -0.94
N VAL A 112 9.63 18.00 -0.58
CA VAL A 112 11.10 17.98 -0.63
C VAL A 112 11.65 18.04 -2.08
N LEU A 113 10.89 17.62 -3.08
CA LEU A 113 11.27 17.73 -4.49
C LEU A 113 11.07 19.15 -5.08
N ARG A 114 10.40 20.03 -4.36
CA ARG A 114 10.27 21.44 -4.81
C ARG A 114 11.60 22.17 -4.63
N PRO A 115 11.85 23.24 -5.39
CA PRO A 115 12.96 24.15 -5.11
C PRO A 115 12.96 24.58 -3.64
N LEU A 116 14.14 24.66 -3.02
CA LEU A 116 14.28 24.86 -1.58
C LEU A 116 13.50 26.08 -1.05
N GLU A 117 13.52 27.20 -1.81
CA GLU A 117 12.81 28.43 -1.50
C GLU A 117 11.29 28.33 -1.59
N LYS A 118 10.77 27.23 -2.18
CA LYS A 118 9.33 26.94 -2.32
C LYS A 118 8.85 25.83 -1.38
N GLN A 119 9.75 25.24 -0.61
CA GLN A 119 9.41 24.20 0.34
C GLN A 119 8.73 24.79 1.58
N GLN A 120 7.65 24.13 2.01
CA GLN A 120 6.93 24.48 3.24
C GLN A 120 7.42 23.59 4.41
N ALA A 121 8.37 24.10 5.18
CA ALA A 121 8.95 23.34 6.29
C ALA A 121 7.90 22.86 7.31
N SER A 122 6.84 23.64 7.55
CA SER A 122 5.76 23.26 8.45
C SER A 122 4.95 22.06 7.91
N THR A 123 4.72 22.02 6.60
CA THR A 123 4.05 20.87 5.94
C THR A 123 4.90 19.61 6.08
N ILE A 124 6.20 19.71 5.80
CA ILE A 124 7.14 18.60 5.96
C ILE A 124 7.09 18.09 7.41
N ALA A 125 7.31 18.97 8.39
CA ALA A 125 7.35 18.59 9.81
C ALA A 125 6.02 17.97 10.30
N MET A 126 4.89 18.50 9.86
CA MET A 126 3.55 17.96 10.19
C MET A 126 3.38 16.52 9.70
N HIS A 127 3.69 16.26 8.43
CA HIS A 127 3.50 14.93 7.85
C HIS A 127 4.58 13.93 8.32
N GLU A 128 5.79 14.37 8.59
CA GLU A 128 6.82 13.55 9.25
C GLU A 128 6.38 13.11 10.65
N THR A 129 5.80 14.04 11.41
CA THR A 129 5.23 13.73 12.72
C THR A 129 4.07 12.75 12.61
N ALA A 130 3.21 12.89 11.59
CA ALA A 130 2.11 11.97 11.34
C ALA A 130 2.63 10.55 11.03
N VAL A 131 3.65 10.41 10.17
CA VAL A 131 4.28 9.12 9.87
C VAL A 131 4.87 8.49 11.15
N SER A 132 5.60 9.28 11.95
CA SER A 132 6.20 8.78 13.20
C SER A 132 5.14 8.27 14.19
N LYS A 133 4.08 9.04 14.40
CA LYS A 133 2.95 8.64 15.27
C LYS A 133 2.22 7.41 14.76
N ALA A 134 2.03 7.32 13.44
CA ALA A 134 1.36 6.18 12.82
C ALA A 134 2.21 4.89 12.93
N LEU A 135 3.54 4.98 12.79
CA LEU A 135 4.45 3.84 13.01
C LEU A 135 4.45 3.40 14.47
N GLN A 136 4.48 4.35 15.42
CA GLN A 136 4.35 4.03 16.84
C GLN A 136 3.05 3.30 17.12
N TYR A 137 1.92 3.82 16.63
CA TYR A 137 0.61 3.19 16.78
C TYR A 137 0.54 1.81 16.12
N ALA A 138 1.11 1.65 14.92
CA ALA A 138 1.20 0.36 14.25
C ALA A 138 2.02 -0.66 15.06
N SER A 139 3.14 -0.22 15.64
CA SER A 139 3.97 -1.05 16.51
C SER A 139 3.20 -1.52 17.76
N GLU A 140 2.51 -0.62 18.44
CA GLU A 140 1.68 -0.94 19.61
C GLU A 140 0.54 -1.91 19.25
N LEU A 141 -0.14 -1.65 18.14
CA LEU A 141 -1.25 -2.45 17.68
C LEU A 141 -0.82 -3.86 17.21
N LEU A 142 0.35 -3.97 16.57
CA LEU A 142 0.95 -5.24 16.18
C LEU A 142 1.36 -6.04 17.43
N GLY A 143 2.01 -5.39 18.41
CA GLY A 143 2.50 -6.05 19.63
C GLY A 143 3.39 -7.24 19.31
N GLN A 144 3.05 -8.40 19.83
CA GLN A 144 3.74 -9.68 19.63
C GLN A 144 3.05 -10.59 18.60
N LYS A 145 2.05 -10.07 17.88
CA LYS A 145 1.32 -10.87 16.90
C LYS A 145 2.20 -11.21 15.70
N ARG A 146 1.95 -12.38 15.13
CA ARG A 146 2.65 -12.82 13.91
C ARG A 146 2.29 -11.94 12.71
N TRP A 147 1.00 -11.64 12.55
CA TRP A 147 0.41 -10.77 11.53
C TRP A 147 -0.46 -9.71 12.19
N CYS A 148 -0.82 -8.67 11.46
CA CYS A 148 -1.57 -7.53 11.99
C CYS A 148 -2.84 -7.95 12.76
N GLU A 149 -3.57 -8.96 12.25
CA GLU A 149 -4.79 -9.49 12.89
C GLU A 149 -4.62 -10.96 13.29
N GLY A 150 -3.53 -11.28 14.00
CA GLY A 150 -3.33 -12.60 14.60
C GLY A 150 -2.37 -13.49 13.85
N ASN A 151 -2.81 -14.71 13.48
CA ASN A 151 -1.93 -15.75 12.93
C ASN A 151 -2.06 -15.93 11.41
N VAL A 152 -3.03 -15.29 10.77
CA VAL A 152 -3.33 -15.41 9.35
C VAL A 152 -3.03 -14.08 8.66
N LEU A 153 -2.39 -14.16 7.49
CA LEU A 153 -2.12 -13.00 6.64
C LEU A 153 -3.45 -12.44 6.10
N THR A 154 -3.58 -11.14 6.18
CA THR A 154 -4.76 -10.39 5.71
C THR A 154 -4.34 -9.19 4.86
N LEU A 155 -5.31 -8.44 4.31
CA LEU A 155 -5.07 -7.17 3.65
C LEU A 155 -4.34 -6.16 4.55
N ALA A 156 -4.54 -6.22 5.87
CA ALA A 156 -3.81 -5.39 6.83
C ALA A 156 -2.29 -5.52 6.68
N ASP A 157 -1.81 -6.75 6.51
CA ASP A 157 -0.39 -7.05 6.36
C ASP A 157 0.15 -6.56 5.01
N LEU A 158 -0.63 -6.74 3.95
CA LEU A 158 -0.26 -6.29 2.61
C LEU A 158 -0.18 -4.76 2.53
N ALA A 159 -1.10 -4.07 3.20
CA ALA A 159 -1.10 -2.62 3.31
C ALA A 159 0.11 -2.12 4.11
N LEU A 160 0.35 -2.71 5.29
CA LEU A 160 1.46 -2.31 6.15
C LEU A 160 2.81 -2.55 5.48
N VAL A 161 3.05 -3.72 4.88
CA VAL A 161 4.32 -4.00 4.18
C VAL A 161 4.52 -3.06 2.99
N SER A 162 3.45 -2.68 2.28
CA SER A 162 3.54 -1.70 1.17
C SER A 162 3.97 -0.32 1.65
N ALA A 163 3.46 0.12 2.81
CA ALA A 163 3.86 1.38 3.44
C ALA A 163 5.33 1.34 3.89
N LEU A 164 5.76 0.27 4.57
CA LEU A 164 7.14 0.13 5.03
C LEU A 164 8.14 0.06 3.87
N LEU A 165 7.81 -0.67 2.80
CA LEU A 165 8.61 -0.70 1.56
C LEU A 165 8.71 0.68 0.90
N TYR A 166 7.66 1.48 0.97
CA TYR A 166 7.69 2.84 0.43
C TYR A 166 8.57 3.77 1.27
N LEU A 167 8.53 3.65 2.59
CA LEU A 167 9.42 4.39 3.48
C LEU A 167 10.89 4.04 3.21
N ASP A 168 11.22 2.77 3.00
CA ASP A 168 12.57 2.36 2.62
C ASP A 168 13.01 2.94 1.28
N LEU A 169 12.12 2.91 0.30
CA LEU A 169 12.41 3.42 -1.04
C LEU A 169 12.68 4.93 -1.06
N ARG A 170 11.96 5.71 -0.24
CA ARG A 170 11.96 7.18 -0.29
C ARG A 170 12.70 7.86 0.84
N PHE A 171 12.85 7.17 1.97
CA PHE A 171 13.38 7.72 3.20
C PHE A 171 14.37 6.75 3.86
N ALA A 172 15.29 6.18 3.07
CA ALA A 172 16.27 5.19 3.52
C ALA A 172 17.12 5.66 4.71
N GLN A 173 17.29 7.00 4.84
CA GLN A 173 18.02 7.63 5.97
C GLN A 173 17.23 7.65 7.27
N ARG A 174 15.93 7.29 7.25
CA ARG A 174 15.07 7.25 8.44
C ARG A 174 15.00 5.83 8.97
N ASP A 175 15.72 5.58 10.01
CA ASP A 175 15.77 4.24 10.63
C ASP A 175 14.55 3.99 11.53
N TRP A 176 13.41 3.68 10.89
CA TRP A 176 12.21 3.25 11.61
C TRP A 176 12.39 1.89 12.29
N ARG A 177 13.37 1.09 11.86
CA ARG A 177 13.59 -0.27 12.36
C ARG A 177 14.19 -0.29 13.76
N SER A 178 15.11 0.63 14.06
CA SER A 178 15.72 0.70 15.39
C SER A 178 14.71 1.12 16.45
N THR A 179 13.73 1.95 16.06
CA THR A 179 12.69 2.44 16.98
C THR A 179 11.50 1.50 17.12
N HIS A 180 11.29 0.58 16.15
CA HIS A 180 10.16 -0.34 16.14
C HIS A 180 10.62 -1.78 15.79
N PRO A 181 11.27 -2.51 16.72
CA PRO A 181 11.86 -3.81 16.44
C PRO A 181 10.83 -4.88 16.03
N ASN A 182 9.62 -4.84 16.55
CA ASN A 182 8.54 -5.76 16.17
C ASN A 182 8.01 -5.49 14.74
N LEU A 183 7.97 -4.23 14.29
CA LEU A 183 7.69 -3.91 12.89
C LEU A 183 8.82 -4.39 11.97
N LYS A 184 10.08 -4.33 12.42
CA LYS A 184 11.22 -4.89 11.69
C LYS A 184 11.07 -6.42 11.51
N GLU A 185 10.73 -7.14 12.56
CA GLU A 185 10.49 -8.60 12.49
C GLU A 185 9.32 -8.94 11.57
N PHE A 186 8.22 -8.20 11.68
CA PHE A 186 7.09 -8.29 10.74
C PHE A 186 7.55 -8.06 9.30
N PHE A 187 8.30 -6.98 9.06
CA PHE A 187 8.77 -6.61 7.73
C PHE A 187 9.66 -7.69 7.11
N VAL A 188 10.62 -8.24 7.86
CA VAL A 188 11.49 -9.34 7.39
C VAL A 188 10.65 -10.55 6.99
N ARG A 189 9.68 -10.94 7.83
CA ARG A 189 8.77 -12.05 7.55
C ARG A 189 7.88 -11.81 6.34
N ALA A 190 7.30 -10.61 6.22
CA ALA A 190 6.45 -10.25 5.09
C ALA A 190 7.26 -10.18 3.79
N SER A 191 8.45 -9.58 3.82
CA SER A 191 9.34 -9.43 2.66
C SER A 191 9.87 -10.74 2.10
N SER A 192 9.89 -11.82 2.90
CA SER A 192 10.28 -13.17 2.42
C SER A 192 9.18 -13.87 1.61
N ARG A 193 7.97 -13.32 1.55
CA ARG A 193 6.87 -13.91 0.77
C ARG A 193 7.12 -13.73 -0.72
N ARG A 194 6.77 -14.78 -1.49
CA ARG A 194 6.91 -14.76 -2.96
C ARG A 194 6.18 -13.57 -3.60
N SER A 195 5.00 -13.23 -3.11
CA SER A 195 4.21 -12.08 -3.57
C SER A 195 4.98 -10.77 -3.44
N VAL A 196 5.62 -10.54 -2.29
CA VAL A 196 6.40 -9.32 -2.01
C VAL A 196 7.66 -9.29 -2.89
N ILE A 197 8.40 -10.40 -2.98
CA ILE A 197 9.57 -10.51 -3.85
C ILE A 197 9.17 -10.17 -5.29
N THR A 198 8.12 -10.83 -5.83
CA THR A 198 7.63 -10.60 -7.19
C THR A 198 7.17 -9.15 -7.42
N ALA A 199 6.47 -8.54 -6.45
CA ALA A 199 5.98 -7.17 -6.59
C ALA A 199 7.08 -6.11 -6.45
N THR A 200 8.25 -6.45 -5.91
CA THR A 200 9.40 -5.54 -5.75
C THR A 200 10.50 -5.75 -6.79
N THR A 201 10.52 -6.90 -7.47
CA THR A 201 11.40 -7.12 -8.63
C THR A 201 10.86 -6.32 -9.81
N ILE A 202 11.67 -5.38 -10.29
CA ILE A 202 11.35 -4.45 -11.40
C ILE A 202 12.10 -4.88 -12.64
#